data_9d311b26f3fb3f1990af93a1a564fe21
#
_entry.id   9d311b26f3fb3f1990af93a1a564fe21
#
_cell.length_a   1.000
_cell.length_b   1.000
_cell.length_c   1.000
_cell.angle_alpha   90.00
_cell.angle_beta   90.00
_cell.angle_gamma   90.00
#
_symmetry.space_group_name_H-M   'P 1'
#
loop_
_entity.id
_entity.type
_entity.pdbx_description
1 polymer ?
#
loop_
_entity_poly.entity_id
_entity_poly.type
_entity_poly.pdbx_seq_one_letter_code
_entity_poly.pdbx_strand_id
1 'polypeptide(L)'
;MTYNLIKQRLENNDIIILDGAIGAELEKKGAKMHKDLWCGTCSVESPDLVKKVHEEYILAGADIITTNTYATTPIAMKQYGFDNQISEFNKKSVQLAKEAVKNTNKDVAIAGSVSTFGSLYKYGLEAMKPGFKEQLNILSNEGVDLIILEAMSSQADIVETIVECSSQTKLPVWLSISCVINDNTNKIMLGYNDTVDADTNVYEDFETSMDNFSKIHQGPILIAHSDI
;
A
#
# COMPACT_ATOMS: atom_id res chain seq x y z
N MET A 1 -11.93 6.97 -13.46
CA MET A 1 -12.29 5.59 -13.89
C MET A 1 -12.98 4.90 -12.74
N THR A 2 -14.02 4.14 -12.95
CA THR A 2 -14.56 3.30 -11.89
C THR A 2 -13.85 1.95 -11.92
N TYR A 3 -13.74 1.29 -10.78
CA TYR A 3 -13.16 -0.06 -10.71
C TYR A 3 -13.80 -1.06 -11.70
N ASN A 4 -15.09 -0.88 -12.03
CA ASN A 4 -15.76 -1.75 -13.00
C ASN A 4 -15.08 -1.75 -14.38
N LEU A 5 -14.53 -0.63 -14.83
CA LEU A 5 -13.80 -0.58 -16.10
C LEU A 5 -12.45 -1.29 -15.99
N ILE A 6 -11.74 -1.13 -14.86
CA ILE A 6 -10.51 -1.88 -14.59
C ILE A 6 -10.80 -3.39 -14.61
N LYS A 7 -11.87 -3.82 -13.93
CA LYS A 7 -12.30 -5.23 -13.89
C LYS A 7 -12.59 -5.77 -15.29
N GLN A 8 -13.36 -5.04 -16.12
CA GLN A 8 -13.66 -5.45 -17.50
C GLN A 8 -12.39 -5.60 -18.34
N ARG A 9 -11.44 -4.66 -18.21
CA ARG A 9 -10.16 -4.74 -18.93
C ARG A 9 -9.35 -5.98 -18.49
N LEU A 10 -9.29 -6.28 -17.20
CA LEU A 10 -8.64 -7.49 -16.69
C LEU A 10 -9.33 -8.77 -17.21
N GLU A 11 -10.66 -8.82 -17.23
CA GLU A 11 -11.43 -9.94 -17.77
C GLU A 11 -11.19 -10.13 -19.29
N ASN A 12 -10.85 -9.07 -20.02
CA ASN A 12 -10.46 -9.11 -21.42
C ASN A 12 -8.97 -9.41 -21.66
N ASN A 13 -8.20 -9.67 -20.61
CA ASN A 13 -6.74 -9.82 -20.62
C ASN A 13 -5.98 -8.57 -21.08
N ASP A 14 -6.55 -7.37 -20.87
CA ASP A 14 -5.84 -6.12 -21.09
C ASP A 14 -4.82 -5.88 -19.97
N ILE A 15 -3.74 -5.20 -20.31
CA ILE A 15 -2.73 -4.76 -19.35
C ILE A 15 -3.27 -3.55 -18.58
N ILE A 16 -3.16 -3.59 -17.27
CA ILE A 16 -3.43 -2.46 -16.36
C ILE A 16 -2.11 -1.97 -15.78
N ILE A 17 -1.84 -0.70 -15.93
CA ILE A 17 -0.60 -0.07 -15.47
C ILE A 17 -0.89 0.68 -14.16
N LEU A 18 -0.21 0.27 -13.08
CA LEU A 18 -0.17 1.01 -11.83
C LEU A 18 0.89 2.11 -11.92
N ASP A 19 0.76 3.12 -11.07
CA ASP A 19 1.83 4.09 -10.85
C ASP A 19 3.07 3.43 -10.21
N GLY A 20 4.15 4.22 -10.09
CA GLY A 20 5.41 3.77 -9.51
C GLY A 20 5.59 4.27 -8.07
N ALA A 21 6.84 4.17 -7.59
CA ALA A 21 7.22 4.52 -6.22
C ALA A 21 7.07 6.01 -5.93
N ILE A 22 5.97 6.40 -5.28
CA ILE A 22 5.67 7.79 -4.92
C ILE A 22 6.74 8.37 -4.00
N GLY A 23 7.14 7.64 -2.97
CA GLY A 23 8.13 8.10 -2.00
C GLY A 23 9.48 8.39 -2.65
N ALA A 24 9.99 7.51 -3.50
CA ALA A 24 11.25 7.69 -4.20
C ALA A 24 11.21 8.90 -5.16
N GLU A 25 10.09 9.11 -5.87
CA GLU A 25 9.93 10.29 -6.73
C GLU A 25 9.83 11.59 -5.94
N LEU A 26 9.17 11.57 -4.78
CA LEU A 26 9.12 12.73 -3.87
C LEU A 26 10.52 13.09 -3.36
N GLU A 27 11.29 12.10 -2.92
CA GLU A 27 12.68 12.30 -2.47
C GLU A 27 13.56 12.85 -3.57
N LYS A 28 13.53 12.26 -4.76
CA LYS A 28 14.24 12.71 -5.95
C LYS A 28 13.89 14.16 -6.36
N LYS A 29 12.66 14.58 -6.12
CA LYS A 29 12.20 15.96 -6.36
C LYS A 29 12.50 16.90 -5.20
N GLY A 30 13.18 16.45 -4.15
CA GLY A 30 13.64 17.24 -3.03
C GLY A 30 12.61 17.45 -1.91
N ALA A 31 11.59 16.60 -1.84
CA ALA A 31 10.70 16.61 -0.67
C ALA A 31 11.48 16.23 0.59
N LYS A 32 11.17 16.91 1.70
CA LYS A 32 11.76 16.57 2.98
C LYS A 32 11.12 15.29 3.54
N MET A 33 11.91 14.24 3.62
CA MET A 33 11.47 12.98 4.20
C MET A 33 11.46 13.05 5.72
N HIS A 34 10.41 12.50 6.34
CA HIS A 34 10.39 12.35 7.80
C HIS A 34 11.23 11.13 8.21
N LYS A 35 12.06 11.29 9.24
CA LYS A 35 13.01 10.23 9.67
C LYS A 35 12.37 8.89 10.01
N ASP A 36 11.12 8.90 10.51
CA ASP A 36 10.42 7.69 10.99
C ASP A 36 9.20 7.34 10.11
N LEU A 37 8.57 8.32 9.45
CA LEU A 37 7.40 8.14 8.59
C LEU A 37 7.72 8.33 7.11
N TRP A 38 9.00 8.40 6.76
CA TRP A 38 9.48 8.51 5.38
C TRP A 38 8.70 9.60 4.59
N CYS A 39 8.02 9.25 3.47
CA CYS A 39 7.22 10.19 2.68
C CYS A 39 5.81 10.47 3.26
N GLY A 40 5.43 9.81 4.36
CA GLY A 40 4.07 9.90 4.91
C GLY A 40 3.63 11.32 5.26
N THR A 41 4.56 12.18 5.71
CA THR A 41 4.23 13.57 6.06
C THR A 41 4.10 14.48 4.82
N CYS A 42 4.58 14.05 3.65
CA CYS A 42 4.63 14.89 2.44
C CYS A 42 3.25 15.37 1.97
N SER A 43 2.19 14.61 2.21
CA SER A 43 0.83 15.03 1.82
C SER A 43 0.37 16.30 2.53
N VAL A 44 0.94 16.61 3.70
CA VAL A 44 0.65 17.83 4.47
C VAL A 44 1.78 18.86 4.31
N GLU A 45 3.05 18.43 4.37
CA GLU A 45 4.21 19.32 4.34
C GLU A 45 4.58 19.79 2.93
N SER A 46 4.28 19.01 1.89
CA SER A 46 4.62 19.29 0.49
C SER A 46 3.49 18.89 -0.47
N PRO A 47 2.24 19.36 -0.25
CA PRO A 47 1.06 18.87 -0.97
C PRO A 47 1.14 19.06 -2.49
N ASP A 48 1.69 20.19 -2.95
CA ASP A 48 1.82 20.46 -4.38
C ASP A 48 2.80 19.48 -5.07
N LEU A 49 3.80 19.01 -4.34
CA LEU A 49 4.76 18.05 -4.88
C LEU A 49 4.13 16.65 -4.98
N VAL A 50 3.37 16.23 -3.96
CA VAL A 50 2.63 14.96 -4.00
C VAL A 50 1.63 14.96 -5.17
N LYS A 51 0.85 16.03 -5.31
CA LYS A 51 -0.08 16.18 -6.44
C LYS A 51 0.63 16.12 -7.79
N LYS A 52 1.77 16.82 -7.92
CA LYS A 52 2.57 16.79 -9.14
C LYS A 52 3.08 15.39 -9.49
N VAL A 53 3.54 14.61 -8.50
CA VAL A 53 3.97 13.21 -8.73
C VAL A 53 2.82 12.37 -9.26
N HIS A 54 1.62 12.48 -8.68
CA HIS A 54 0.44 11.80 -9.20
C HIS A 54 0.12 12.23 -10.64
N GLU A 55 0.13 13.54 -10.95
CA GLU A 55 -0.10 14.06 -12.30
C GLU A 55 0.91 13.50 -13.31
N GLU A 56 2.19 13.42 -12.94
CA GLU A 56 3.24 12.88 -13.81
C GLU A 56 3.01 11.39 -14.11
N TYR A 57 2.63 10.56 -13.11
CA TYR A 57 2.30 9.15 -13.35
C TYR A 57 1.06 8.99 -14.24
N ILE A 58 0.02 9.80 -14.03
CA ILE A 58 -1.18 9.80 -14.87
C ILE A 58 -0.83 10.16 -16.32
N LEU A 59 -0.01 11.18 -16.52
CA LEU A 59 0.42 11.61 -17.86
C LEU A 59 1.36 10.61 -18.53
N ALA A 60 2.11 9.84 -17.74
CA ALA A 60 2.94 8.73 -18.21
C ALA A 60 2.12 7.50 -18.63
N GLY A 61 0.83 7.45 -18.30
CA GLY A 61 -0.08 6.40 -18.73
C GLY A 61 -0.54 5.42 -17.67
N ALA A 62 -0.41 5.77 -16.39
CA ALA A 62 -0.98 4.95 -15.31
C ALA A 62 -2.51 4.86 -15.42
N ASP A 63 -3.05 3.67 -15.33
CA ASP A 63 -4.49 3.38 -15.25
C ASP A 63 -5.00 3.48 -13.81
N ILE A 64 -4.11 3.24 -12.83
CA ILE A 64 -4.38 3.32 -11.40
C ILE A 64 -3.25 4.12 -10.75
N ILE A 65 -3.58 5.07 -9.88
CA ILE A 65 -2.62 5.73 -8.98
C ILE A 65 -2.91 5.35 -7.53
N THR A 66 -1.86 5.23 -6.72
CA THR A 66 -1.96 4.91 -5.29
C THR A 66 -1.90 6.17 -4.44
N THR A 67 -2.67 6.23 -3.35
CA THR A 67 -2.57 7.34 -2.39
C THR A 67 -1.24 7.28 -1.62
N ASN A 68 -0.69 8.44 -1.23
CA ASN A 68 0.53 8.50 -0.41
C ASN A 68 0.23 8.16 1.05
N THR A 69 -0.28 6.94 1.29
CA THR A 69 -0.74 6.48 2.61
C THR A 69 -0.02 5.23 3.13
N TYR A 70 0.99 4.74 2.40
CA TYR A 70 1.80 3.60 2.80
C TYR A 70 2.39 3.75 4.22
N ALA A 71 3.02 4.87 4.52
CA ALA A 71 3.67 5.12 5.81
C ALA A 71 2.78 5.84 6.83
N THR A 72 1.52 6.19 6.49
CA THR A 72 0.57 6.83 7.41
C THR A 72 -0.40 5.86 8.07
N THR A 73 0.07 4.62 8.31
CA THR A 73 -0.69 3.65 9.06
C THR A 73 -0.98 4.20 10.46
N PRO A 74 -2.18 4.00 11.03
CA PRO A 74 -2.47 4.43 12.39
C PRO A 74 -1.49 3.86 13.43
N ILE A 75 -0.95 2.68 13.17
CA ILE A 75 0.04 2.03 14.03
C ILE A 75 1.34 2.84 14.06
N ALA A 76 1.92 3.15 12.90
CA ALA A 76 3.13 3.95 12.80
C ALA A 76 2.91 5.38 13.30
N MET A 77 1.82 6.03 12.90
CA MET A 77 1.54 7.39 13.31
C MET A 77 1.41 7.54 14.83
N LYS A 78 0.72 6.61 15.52
CA LYS A 78 0.65 6.57 16.98
C LYS A 78 2.03 6.35 17.61
N GLN A 79 2.84 5.45 17.04
CA GLN A 79 4.19 5.19 17.54
C GLN A 79 5.07 6.44 17.53
N TYR A 80 4.90 7.31 16.55
CA TYR A 80 5.74 8.49 16.34
C TYR A 80 5.08 9.82 16.74
N GLY A 81 3.96 9.77 17.49
CA GLY A 81 3.33 10.94 18.11
C GLY A 81 2.40 11.74 17.20
N PHE A 82 1.87 11.13 16.14
CA PHE A 82 0.92 11.73 15.20
C PHE A 82 -0.53 11.25 15.41
N ASP A 83 -0.87 10.78 16.62
CA ASP A 83 -2.20 10.20 16.93
C ASP A 83 -3.36 11.06 16.47
N ASN A 84 -3.29 12.36 16.75
CA ASN A 84 -4.37 13.30 16.45
C ASN A 84 -4.45 13.71 14.99
N GLN A 85 -3.51 13.27 14.14
CA GLN A 85 -3.37 13.68 12.75
C GLN A 85 -3.60 12.55 11.74
N ILE A 86 -3.88 11.33 12.21
CA ILE A 86 -4.09 10.14 11.38
C ILE A 86 -5.14 10.41 10.29
N SER A 87 -6.30 10.93 10.71
CA SER A 87 -7.39 11.22 9.77
C SER A 87 -7.00 12.32 8.78
N GLU A 88 -6.33 13.37 9.22
CA GLU A 88 -5.91 14.49 8.37
C GLU A 88 -4.96 14.03 7.26
N PHE A 89 -3.89 13.31 7.62
CA PHE A 89 -2.87 12.87 6.66
C PHE A 89 -3.44 11.93 5.60
N ASN A 90 -4.22 10.93 6.03
CA ASN A 90 -4.83 9.98 5.12
C ASN A 90 -5.87 10.65 4.20
N LYS A 91 -6.73 11.52 4.73
CA LYS A 91 -7.70 12.28 3.93
C LYS A 91 -7.02 13.22 2.93
N LYS A 92 -5.99 13.92 3.37
CA LYS A 92 -5.23 14.84 2.51
C LYS A 92 -4.59 14.09 1.35
N SER A 93 -4.03 12.90 1.59
CA SER A 93 -3.46 12.05 0.55
C SER A 93 -4.50 11.67 -0.52
N VAL A 94 -5.70 11.25 -0.11
CA VAL A 94 -6.79 10.95 -1.06
C VAL A 94 -7.23 12.19 -1.83
N GLN A 95 -7.36 13.34 -1.14
CA GLN A 95 -7.72 14.61 -1.78
C GLN A 95 -6.73 14.98 -2.89
N LEU A 96 -5.41 14.87 -2.64
CA LEU A 96 -4.37 15.20 -3.62
C LEU A 96 -4.42 14.28 -4.84
N ALA A 97 -4.64 12.97 -4.64
CA ALA A 97 -4.83 12.03 -5.74
C ALA A 97 -6.06 12.41 -6.61
N LYS A 98 -7.20 12.77 -5.97
CA LYS A 98 -8.40 13.24 -6.68
C LYS A 98 -8.17 14.55 -7.45
N GLU A 99 -7.43 15.50 -6.86
CA GLU A 99 -7.06 16.74 -7.53
C GLU A 99 -6.20 16.46 -8.77
N ALA A 100 -5.22 15.54 -8.68
CA ALA A 100 -4.37 15.15 -9.81
C ALA A 100 -5.18 14.52 -10.95
N VAL A 101 -6.11 13.60 -10.65
CA VAL A 101 -7.02 13.03 -11.66
C VAL A 101 -7.85 14.12 -12.33
N LYS A 102 -8.41 15.04 -11.53
CA LYS A 102 -9.21 16.16 -12.06
C LYS A 102 -8.37 17.09 -12.96
N ASN A 103 -7.15 17.44 -12.55
CA ASN A 103 -6.29 18.37 -13.28
C ASN A 103 -5.81 17.78 -14.62
N THR A 104 -5.54 16.50 -14.66
CA THR A 104 -5.08 15.83 -15.88
C THR A 104 -6.22 15.52 -16.87
N ASN A 105 -7.46 15.60 -16.42
CA ASN A 105 -8.65 15.23 -17.19
C ASN A 105 -8.54 13.83 -17.82
N LYS A 106 -7.89 12.91 -17.11
CA LYS A 106 -7.75 11.50 -17.49
C LYS A 106 -8.67 10.63 -16.65
N ASP A 107 -9.11 9.53 -17.22
CA ASP A 107 -9.94 8.55 -16.54
C ASP A 107 -9.04 7.50 -15.85
N VAL A 108 -8.68 7.74 -14.60
CA VAL A 108 -7.73 6.96 -13.80
C VAL A 108 -8.40 6.56 -12.48
N ALA A 109 -8.22 5.31 -12.05
CA ALA A 109 -8.72 4.85 -10.75
C ALA A 109 -7.74 5.24 -9.62
N ILE A 110 -8.30 5.47 -8.44
CA ILE A 110 -7.52 5.78 -7.24
C ILE A 110 -7.55 4.59 -6.29
N ALA A 111 -6.39 4.03 -6.00
CA ALA A 111 -6.22 2.99 -5.01
C ALA A 111 -5.79 3.58 -3.65
N GLY A 112 -6.49 3.20 -2.60
CA GLY A 112 -6.07 3.47 -1.23
C GLY A 112 -4.96 2.51 -0.83
N SER A 113 -3.73 3.01 -0.63
CA SER A 113 -2.61 2.19 -0.15
C SER A 113 -2.73 1.94 1.35
N VAL A 114 -2.71 0.68 1.74
CA VAL A 114 -2.68 0.21 3.13
C VAL A 114 -1.52 -0.76 3.28
N SER A 115 -0.69 -0.58 4.30
CA SER A 115 0.50 -1.39 4.52
C SER A 115 0.60 -1.93 5.94
N THR A 116 1.62 -2.76 6.18
CA THR A 116 2.01 -3.20 7.51
C THR A 116 3.10 -2.32 8.13
N PHE A 117 3.39 -1.13 7.55
CA PHE A 117 4.41 -0.21 8.03
C PHE A 117 4.20 0.15 9.51
N GLY A 118 5.24 -0.01 10.31
CA GLY A 118 5.19 0.18 11.76
C GLY A 118 4.52 -0.96 12.55
N SER A 119 4.00 -1.98 11.86
CA SER A 119 3.44 -3.18 12.52
C SER A 119 4.57 -4.07 13.00
N LEU A 120 4.61 -4.33 14.30
CA LEU A 120 5.64 -5.14 14.94
C LEU A 120 4.98 -6.19 15.84
N TYR A 121 5.51 -7.40 15.85
CA TYR A 121 5.01 -8.49 16.68
C TYR A 121 4.88 -8.16 18.17
N LYS A 122 5.73 -7.28 18.69
CA LYS A 122 5.65 -6.84 20.08
C LYS A 122 4.30 -6.24 20.48
N TYR A 123 3.49 -5.81 19.51
CA TYR A 123 2.15 -5.27 19.78
C TYR A 123 1.08 -6.37 19.88
N GLY A 124 1.32 -7.56 19.29
CA GLY A 124 0.34 -8.62 19.16
C GLY A 124 -0.69 -8.34 18.03
N LEU A 125 -1.11 -9.39 17.34
CA LEU A 125 -1.99 -9.29 16.17
C LEU A 125 -3.32 -8.59 16.48
N GLU A 126 -3.94 -8.93 17.60
CA GLU A 126 -5.22 -8.33 18.00
C GLU A 126 -5.15 -6.82 18.24
N ALA A 127 -4.01 -6.35 18.77
CA ALA A 127 -3.79 -4.91 19.02
C ALA A 127 -3.56 -4.11 17.74
N MET A 128 -3.18 -4.75 16.63
CA MET A 128 -2.98 -4.11 15.33
C MET A 128 -4.30 -3.93 14.56
N LYS A 129 -5.27 -4.83 14.74
CA LYS A 129 -6.56 -4.83 14.00
C LYS A 129 -7.29 -3.48 14.03
N PRO A 130 -7.41 -2.75 15.16
CA PRO A 130 -8.04 -1.44 15.17
C PRO A 130 -7.38 -0.42 14.23
N GLY A 131 -6.05 -0.42 14.15
CA GLY A 131 -5.30 0.46 13.26
C GLY A 131 -5.56 0.15 11.79
N PHE A 132 -5.53 -1.11 11.39
CA PHE A 132 -5.86 -1.50 10.02
C PHE A 132 -7.30 -1.10 9.64
N LYS A 133 -8.27 -1.39 10.51
CA LYS A 133 -9.67 -1.01 10.30
C LYS A 133 -9.86 0.51 10.23
N GLU A 134 -9.16 1.28 11.06
CA GLU A 134 -9.21 2.74 11.06
C GLU A 134 -8.76 3.30 9.69
N GLN A 135 -7.61 2.86 9.17
CA GLN A 135 -7.10 3.32 7.87
C GLN A 135 -8.02 2.91 6.73
N LEU A 136 -8.44 1.64 6.67
CA LEU A 136 -9.40 1.15 5.67
C LEU A 136 -10.70 1.96 5.66
N ASN A 137 -11.24 2.29 6.83
CA ASN A 137 -12.45 3.10 6.94
C ASN A 137 -12.23 4.53 6.46
N ILE A 138 -11.10 5.17 6.80
CA ILE A 138 -10.80 6.54 6.32
C ILE A 138 -10.74 6.54 4.80
N LEU A 139 -9.94 5.65 4.19
CA LEU A 139 -9.75 5.60 2.75
C LEU A 139 -11.07 5.30 2.01
N SER A 140 -11.84 4.32 2.51
CA SER A 140 -13.15 3.97 1.92
C SER A 140 -14.14 5.14 1.99
N ASN A 141 -14.21 5.83 3.12
CA ASN A 141 -15.11 6.98 3.29
C ASN A 141 -14.70 8.20 2.46
N GLU A 142 -13.39 8.37 2.23
CA GLU A 142 -12.89 9.39 1.31
C GLU A 142 -13.09 9.00 -0.16
N GLY A 143 -13.61 7.81 -0.46
CA GLY A 143 -14.07 7.41 -1.79
C GLY A 143 -12.92 7.13 -2.75
N VAL A 144 -11.97 6.32 -2.35
CA VAL A 144 -11.06 5.63 -3.27
C VAL A 144 -11.82 4.55 -4.05
N ASP A 145 -11.34 4.14 -5.22
CA ASP A 145 -12.02 3.17 -6.09
C ASP A 145 -11.74 1.72 -5.67
N LEU A 146 -10.57 1.47 -5.09
CA LEU A 146 -10.14 0.17 -4.58
C LEU A 146 -9.13 0.34 -3.43
N ILE A 147 -8.83 -0.75 -2.75
CA ILE A 147 -7.74 -0.83 -1.76
C ILE A 147 -6.61 -1.68 -2.34
N ILE A 148 -5.37 -1.25 -2.15
CA ILE A 148 -4.18 -2.10 -2.32
C ILE A 148 -3.56 -2.33 -0.95
N LEU A 149 -3.47 -3.60 -0.53
CA LEU A 149 -2.64 -4.01 0.59
C LEU A 149 -1.21 -4.08 0.06
N GLU A 150 -0.47 -2.97 0.23
CA GLU A 150 0.75 -2.69 -0.53
C GLU A 150 1.99 -3.26 0.16
N ALA A 151 2.85 -3.91 -0.66
CA ALA A 151 4.15 -4.41 -0.26
C ALA A 151 4.13 -5.26 1.02
N MET A 152 3.22 -6.24 1.04
CA MET A 152 3.11 -7.16 2.17
C MET A 152 4.38 -8.02 2.25
N SER A 153 5.30 -7.62 3.10
CA SER A 153 6.62 -8.23 3.32
C SER A 153 6.80 -8.76 4.74
N SER A 154 5.81 -8.53 5.58
CA SER A 154 5.80 -8.99 6.97
C SER A 154 5.52 -10.48 7.06
N GLN A 155 5.64 -11.01 8.27
CA GLN A 155 5.30 -12.41 8.55
C GLN A 155 3.84 -12.68 8.17
N ALA A 156 3.57 -13.89 7.69
CA ALA A 156 2.30 -14.26 7.08
C ALA A 156 1.10 -13.98 7.98
N ASP A 157 1.20 -14.18 9.28
CA ASP A 157 0.12 -13.93 10.23
C ASP A 157 -0.25 -12.44 10.38
N ILE A 158 0.70 -11.51 10.19
CA ILE A 158 0.40 -10.08 10.09
C ILE A 158 -0.33 -9.81 8.77
N VAL A 159 0.12 -10.40 7.66
CA VAL A 159 -0.54 -10.26 6.36
C VAL A 159 -1.95 -10.85 6.40
N GLU A 160 -2.12 -12.04 6.98
CA GLU A 160 -3.45 -12.65 7.18
C GLU A 160 -4.36 -11.75 8.02
N THR A 161 -3.83 -11.13 9.08
CA THR A 161 -4.58 -10.21 9.94
C THR A 161 -5.10 -8.99 9.18
N ILE A 162 -4.29 -8.37 8.32
CA ILE A 162 -4.73 -7.21 7.53
C ILE A 162 -5.70 -7.62 6.42
N VAL A 163 -5.52 -8.78 5.82
CA VAL A 163 -6.47 -9.36 4.84
C VAL A 163 -7.80 -9.60 5.52
N GLU A 164 -7.83 -10.20 6.72
CA GLU A 164 -9.07 -10.37 7.50
C GLU A 164 -9.75 -9.01 7.77
N CYS A 165 -8.99 -8.00 8.18
CA CYS A 165 -9.54 -6.66 8.40
C CYS A 165 -10.12 -6.06 7.12
N SER A 166 -9.49 -6.28 5.98
CA SER A 166 -9.92 -5.74 4.68
C SER A 166 -11.23 -6.34 4.18
N SER A 167 -11.59 -7.55 4.62
CA SER A 167 -12.86 -8.20 4.26
C SER A 167 -14.11 -7.41 4.69
N GLN A 168 -13.95 -6.45 5.60
CA GLN A 168 -15.05 -5.58 6.07
C GLN A 168 -15.32 -4.40 5.14
N THR A 169 -14.43 -4.08 4.21
CA THR A 169 -14.68 -3.05 3.19
C THR A 169 -15.55 -3.62 2.06
N LYS A 170 -16.37 -2.74 1.46
CA LYS A 170 -17.13 -3.07 0.24
C LYS A 170 -16.34 -2.81 -1.02
N LEU A 171 -15.16 -2.20 -0.89
CA LEU A 171 -14.30 -1.92 -2.03
C LEU A 171 -13.57 -3.19 -2.47
N PRO A 172 -13.22 -3.29 -3.76
CA PRO A 172 -12.28 -4.29 -4.23
C PRO A 172 -10.95 -4.15 -3.49
N VAL A 173 -10.35 -5.28 -3.15
CA VAL A 173 -9.04 -5.34 -2.46
C VAL A 173 -8.07 -6.11 -3.34
N TRP A 174 -6.90 -5.55 -3.57
CA TRP A 174 -5.77 -6.20 -4.22
C TRP A 174 -4.68 -6.44 -3.18
N LEU A 175 -4.09 -7.62 -3.21
CA LEU A 175 -3.00 -8.01 -2.32
C LEU A 175 -1.67 -7.92 -3.08
N SER A 176 -0.78 -7.02 -2.67
CA SER A 176 0.54 -6.85 -3.25
C SER A 176 1.60 -7.34 -2.27
N ILE A 177 2.30 -8.39 -2.64
CA ILE A 177 3.31 -9.07 -1.80
C ILE A 177 4.71 -8.75 -2.28
N SER A 178 5.67 -8.72 -1.36
CA SER A 178 7.09 -8.61 -1.65
C SER A 178 7.79 -9.94 -1.45
N CYS A 179 8.73 -10.25 -2.32
CA CYS A 179 9.45 -11.51 -2.34
C CYS A 179 10.95 -11.27 -2.40
N VAL A 180 11.71 -12.22 -1.89
CA VAL A 180 13.17 -12.26 -1.99
C VAL A 180 13.63 -13.65 -2.41
N ILE A 181 14.81 -13.76 -3.01
CA ILE A 181 15.48 -15.04 -3.21
C ILE A 181 16.32 -15.36 -1.97
N ASN A 182 16.13 -16.53 -1.41
CA ASN A 182 17.02 -17.04 -0.37
C ASN A 182 18.33 -17.54 -1.01
N ASP A 183 19.42 -16.85 -0.78
CA ASP A 183 20.74 -17.13 -1.40
C ASP A 183 21.26 -18.53 -1.12
N ASN A 184 20.89 -19.14 0.01
CA ASN A 184 21.35 -20.49 0.38
C ASN A 184 20.58 -21.61 -0.32
N THR A 185 19.30 -21.38 -0.63
CA THR A 185 18.41 -22.41 -1.18
C THR A 185 17.96 -22.12 -2.60
N ASN A 186 18.20 -20.90 -3.10
CA ASN A 186 17.72 -20.40 -4.38
C ASN A 186 16.18 -20.51 -4.53
N LYS A 187 15.46 -20.43 -3.40
CA LYS A 187 13.99 -20.43 -3.38
C LYS A 187 13.45 -19.01 -3.23
N ILE A 188 12.31 -18.76 -3.86
CA ILE A 188 11.54 -17.53 -3.63
C ILE A 188 10.86 -17.65 -2.26
N MET A 189 11.01 -16.61 -1.46
CA MET A 189 10.48 -16.51 -0.11
C MET A 189 9.63 -15.23 0.01
N LEU A 190 8.62 -15.24 0.85
CA LEU A 190 7.92 -14.03 1.23
C LEU A 190 8.86 -13.18 2.09
N GLY A 191 9.02 -11.90 1.74
CA GLY A 191 9.85 -10.99 2.54
C GLY A 191 10.44 -9.83 1.73
N TYR A 192 11.23 -9.03 2.43
CA TYR A 192 11.98 -7.90 1.87
C TYR A 192 13.35 -7.80 2.57
N ASN A 193 14.44 -7.63 1.82
CA ASN A 193 15.81 -7.70 2.34
C ASN A 193 16.11 -6.75 3.52
N ASP A 194 15.51 -5.56 3.53
CA ASP A 194 15.78 -4.54 4.56
C ASP A 194 14.96 -4.73 5.86
N THR A 195 14.00 -5.66 5.89
CA THR A 195 13.12 -5.88 7.05
C THR A 195 13.53 -7.08 7.89
N VAL A 196 14.62 -7.73 7.52
CA VAL A 196 15.13 -8.88 8.25
C VAL A 196 15.83 -8.40 9.50
N ASP A 197 15.12 -8.41 10.62
CA ASP A 197 15.76 -8.49 11.92
C ASP A 197 16.56 -9.80 11.94
N ALA A 198 17.88 -9.69 12.05
CA ALA A 198 18.80 -10.83 11.92
C ALA A 198 18.50 -11.98 12.89
N ASP A 199 17.72 -11.70 13.95
CA ASP A 199 17.31 -12.68 14.96
C ASP A 199 15.98 -13.40 14.62
N THR A 200 15.24 -12.97 13.59
CA THR A 200 13.93 -13.53 13.25
C THR A 200 13.84 -13.97 11.78
N ASN A 201 14.91 -14.49 11.21
CA ASN A 201 15.02 -15.01 9.82
C ASN A 201 14.01 -16.13 9.49
N VAL A 202 12.73 -15.93 9.74
CA VAL A 202 11.67 -16.82 9.27
C VAL A 202 11.19 -16.31 7.93
N TYR A 203 11.99 -16.60 6.88
CA TYR A 203 11.47 -16.51 5.52
C TYR A 203 10.42 -17.61 5.34
N GLU A 204 9.22 -17.21 5.04
CA GLU A 204 8.19 -18.18 4.67
C GLU A 204 8.34 -18.59 3.21
N ASP A 205 8.17 -19.89 2.97
CA ASP A 205 8.15 -20.43 1.62
C ASP A 205 7.03 -19.79 0.80
N PHE A 206 7.40 -19.25 -0.37
CA PHE A 206 6.48 -18.47 -1.20
C PHE A 206 5.25 -19.26 -1.64
N GLU A 207 5.45 -20.54 -2.06
CA GLU A 207 4.34 -21.38 -2.51
C GLU A 207 3.34 -21.62 -1.37
N THR A 208 3.84 -21.92 -0.17
CA THR A 208 3.01 -22.10 1.04
C THR A 208 2.24 -20.84 1.38
N SER A 209 2.90 -19.67 1.35
CA SER A 209 2.26 -18.38 1.63
C SER A 209 1.18 -18.06 0.60
N MET A 210 1.45 -18.30 -0.70
CA MET A 210 0.48 -18.07 -1.77
C MET A 210 -0.75 -18.98 -1.64
N ASP A 211 -0.54 -20.26 -1.30
CA ASP A 211 -1.65 -21.19 -1.04
C ASP A 211 -2.52 -20.72 0.13
N ASN A 212 -1.91 -20.19 1.18
CA ASN A 212 -2.64 -19.65 2.33
C ASN A 212 -3.41 -18.38 1.97
N PHE A 213 -2.75 -17.42 1.30
CA PHE A 213 -3.39 -16.15 0.91
C PHE A 213 -4.55 -16.38 -0.07
N SER A 214 -4.43 -17.33 -0.99
CA SER A 214 -5.51 -17.68 -1.94
C SER A 214 -6.77 -18.22 -1.27
N LYS A 215 -6.66 -18.78 -0.07
CA LYS A 215 -7.82 -19.28 0.71
C LYS A 215 -8.59 -18.16 1.39
N ILE A 216 -7.92 -17.07 1.75
CA ILE A 216 -8.49 -15.95 2.53
C ILE A 216 -8.73 -14.70 1.69
N HIS A 217 -8.12 -14.59 0.50
CA HIS A 217 -8.22 -13.45 -0.40
C HIS A 217 -8.75 -13.89 -1.77
N GLN A 218 -9.80 -13.22 -2.25
CA GLN A 218 -10.47 -13.55 -3.52
C GLN A 218 -10.19 -12.55 -4.65
N GLY A 219 -9.40 -11.51 -4.37
CA GLY A 219 -9.02 -10.47 -5.34
C GLY A 219 -7.71 -10.79 -6.07
N PRO A 220 -7.26 -9.89 -6.93
CA PRO A 220 -5.95 -9.98 -7.57
C PRO A 220 -4.82 -10.02 -6.54
N ILE A 221 -3.81 -10.83 -6.82
CA ILE A 221 -2.55 -10.87 -6.07
C ILE A 221 -1.44 -10.35 -6.99
N LEU A 222 -0.66 -9.41 -6.50
CA LEU A 222 0.40 -8.71 -7.21
C LEU A 222 1.74 -9.03 -6.56
N ILE A 223 2.82 -8.93 -7.32
CA ILE A 223 4.19 -8.99 -6.81
C ILE A 223 4.79 -7.59 -6.91
N ALA A 224 5.33 -7.07 -5.81
CA ALA A 224 5.94 -5.76 -5.71
C ALA A 224 7.25 -5.80 -4.92
N HIS A 225 8.18 -4.89 -5.23
CA HIS A 225 9.46 -4.73 -4.52
C HIS A 225 10.21 -6.05 -4.36
N SER A 226 10.36 -6.81 -5.44
CA SER A 226 10.98 -8.13 -5.40
C SER A 226 12.38 -8.09 -6.01
N ASP A 227 13.36 -8.52 -5.23
CA ASP A 227 14.72 -8.80 -5.71
C ASP A 227 14.76 -10.24 -6.23
N ILE A 228 14.25 -10.45 -7.45
CA ILE A 228 14.22 -11.73 -8.17
C ILE A 228 14.88 -11.62 -9.53
#